data_1da9ab04632d3955f962f68ab1ec58f2
#
_entry.id   1da9ab04632d3955f962f68ab1ec58f2
#
_cell.length_a   1.000
_cell.length_b   1.000
_cell.length_c   1.000
_cell.angle_alpha   90.00
_cell.angle_beta   90.00
_cell.angle_gamma   90.00
#
_symmetry.space_group_name_H-M   'P 1'
#
loop_
_entity.id
_entity.type
_entity.pdbx_description
1 polymer ?
#
loop_
_entity_poly.entity_id
_entity_poly.type
_entity_poly.pdbx_seq_one_letter_code
_entity_poly.pdbx_strand_id
1 'polypeptide(L)'
;SFGTSALGDMPDTYGYSVNEGRARETINAIFDSECNLIDTSRNYGFGIAEQRIGQVIQERGGLPDDFVISTKLDRNMKTQKFDAARARKSIEESLEALKVDRIGLLHLHDPEHCKDITEITSPNGSLAELFKMKEEGLAETVGLAMGKTELMLEIIKEWPFDAIINHNRFTLLNRNADELYSYAYSNNISIINAAPYASGVLAKGTEKSRLIAYSEATDQELEPVKELEKICDKYSVPLPAAALQFSLNDKRISSTLVGVTKPKRVSETINLSKFIIPNEAWEEINQLPYSTHDVEAARQYKPG
;
A
#
# COMPACT_ATOMS: atom_id res chain seq x y z
N SER A 1 4.47 6.59 -5.49
CA SER A 1 5.06 6.12 -4.21
C SER A 1 5.48 4.66 -4.27
N PHE A 2 6.39 4.26 -3.39
CA PHE A 2 6.92 2.90 -3.34
C PHE A 2 6.70 2.24 -1.99
N GLY A 3 6.19 0.99 -2.03
CA GLY A 3 5.97 0.15 -0.86
C GLY A 3 7.13 -0.82 -0.61
N THR A 4 7.45 -1.04 0.66
CA THR A 4 8.62 -1.79 1.11
C THR A 4 8.28 -3.10 1.82
N SER A 5 7.04 -3.54 1.79
CA SER A 5 6.62 -4.77 2.49
C SER A 5 7.53 -5.96 2.17
N ALA A 6 7.76 -6.25 0.90
CA ALA A 6 8.65 -7.35 0.50
C ALA A 6 10.14 -7.10 0.80
N LEU A 7 10.56 -5.86 1.11
CA LEU A 7 11.93 -5.56 1.57
C LEU A 7 12.14 -5.97 3.04
N GLY A 8 11.08 -6.36 3.75
CA GLY A 8 11.15 -6.94 5.09
C GLY A 8 11.62 -8.40 5.14
N ASP A 9 11.95 -9.01 4.00
CA ASP A 9 12.31 -10.43 3.89
C ASP A 9 11.20 -11.35 4.41
N MET A 10 10.07 -11.37 3.68
CA MET A 10 8.85 -12.10 4.02
C MET A 10 8.59 -13.26 3.01
N PRO A 11 9.41 -14.32 2.99
CA PRO A 11 9.31 -15.38 1.98
C PRO A 11 7.99 -16.15 2.06
N ASP A 12 7.40 -16.30 3.24
CA ASP A 12 6.11 -16.99 3.41
C ASP A 12 4.94 -16.23 2.76
N THR A 13 5.07 -14.89 2.64
CA THR A 13 4.06 -14.05 2.01
C THR A 13 4.28 -13.91 0.51
N TYR A 14 5.53 -13.75 0.08
CA TYR A 14 5.87 -13.42 -1.31
C TYR A 14 6.46 -14.57 -2.12
N GLY A 15 6.78 -15.70 -1.50
CA GLY A 15 7.41 -16.86 -2.14
C GLY A 15 8.89 -16.67 -2.49
N TYR A 16 9.54 -15.61 -2.01
CA TYR A 16 10.97 -15.33 -2.23
C TYR A 16 11.55 -14.45 -1.12
N SER A 17 12.86 -14.58 -0.90
CA SER A 17 13.62 -13.73 0.03
C SER A 17 14.23 -12.51 -0.65
N VAL A 18 14.41 -11.45 0.16
CA VAL A 18 15.13 -10.23 -0.21
C VAL A 18 16.26 -10.01 0.79
N ASN A 19 17.50 -10.23 0.36
CA ASN A 19 18.66 -10.00 1.20
C ASN A 19 18.91 -8.49 1.44
N GLU A 20 19.71 -8.19 2.45
CA GLU A 20 20.03 -6.83 2.89
C GLU A 20 20.62 -5.96 1.77
N GLY A 21 21.61 -6.48 1.01
CA GLY A 21 22.26 -5.74 -0.09
C GLY A 21 21.24 -5.31 -1.15
N ARG A 22 20.38 -6.23 -1.60
CA ARG A 22 19.32 -5.92 -2.59
C ARG A 22 18.29 -4.94 -2.04
N ALA A 23 17.91 -5.07 -0.77
CA ALA A 23 17.00 -4.12 -0.13
C ALA A 23 17.62 -2.72 -0.07
N ARG A 24 18.87 -2.61 0.40
CA ARG A 24 19.64 -1.37 0.46
C ARG A 24 19.76 -0.68 -0.90
N GLU A 25 20.14 -1.41 -1.95
CA GLU A 25 20.20 -0.88 -3.32
C GLU A 25 18.80 -0.40 -3.80
N THR A 26 17.74 -1.13 -3.48
CA THR A 26 16.38 -0.75 -3.86
C THR A 26 15.92 0.51 -3.14
N ILE A 27 16.19 0.65 -1.84
CA ILE A 27 15.86 1.84 -1.06
C ILE A 27 16.64 3.07 -1.59
N ASN A 28 17.93 2.91 -1.90
CA ASN A 28 18.71 3.97 -2.53
C ASN A 28 18.09 4.39 -3.87
N ALA A 29 17.70 3.44 -4.72
CA ALA A 29 17.06 3.74 -5.99
C ALA A 29 15.72 4.48 -5.82
N ILE A 30 14.96 4.20 -4.74
CA ILE A 30 13.75 4.95 -4.40
C ILE A 30 14.11 6.39 -4.01
N PHE A 31 15.09 6.59 -3.13
CA PHE A 31 15.51 7.93 -2.68
C PHE A 31 16.12 8.78 -3.80
N ASP A 32 16.73 8.15 -4.81
CA ASP A 32 17.30 8.83 -5.99
C ASP A 32 16.28 9.04 -7.11
N SER A 33 15.04 8.58 -6.93
CA SER A 33 13.98 8.68 -7.95
C SER A 33 13.22 10.01 -7.85
N GLU A 34 12.35 10.26 -8.82
CA GLU A 34 11.42 11.40 -8.78
C GLU A 34 10.22 11.21 -7.83
N CYS A 35 10.10 10.06 -7.17
CA CYS A 35 9.08 9.80 -6.17
C CYS A 35 9.58 10.20 -4.79
N ASN A 36 8.76 10.91 -4.05
CA ASN A 36 9.11 11.47 -2.74
C ASN A 36 8.38 10.83 -1.56
N LEU A 37 7.77 9.65 -1.75
CA LEU A 37 7.10 8.91 -0.68
C LEU A 37 7.48 7.44 -0.69
N ILE A 38 7.95 6.94 0.46
CA ILE A 38 8.17 5.53 0.75
C ILE A 38 7.20 5.07 1.86
N ASP A 39 6.54 3.94 1.64
CA ASP A 39 5.64 3.34 2.62
C ASP A 39 6.23 2.06 3.21
N THR A 40 6.16 1.95 4.52
CA THR A 40 6.63 0.81 5.31
C THR A 40 5.67 0.49 6.44
N SER A 41 6.02 -0.44 7.31
CA SER A 41 5.27 -0.78 8.52
C SER A 41 6.16 -1.52 9.52
N ARG A 42 5.87 -1.35 10.79
CA ARG A 42 6.50 -2.11 11.87
C ARG A 42 6.30 -3.63 11.73
N ASN A 43 5.18 -4.02 11.11
CA ASN A 43 4.86 -5.42 10.86
C ASN A 43 5.64 -6.05 9.70
N TYR A 44 6.19 -5.25 8.78
CA TYR A 44 6.88 -5.80 7.61
C TYR A 44 8.21 -6.45 7.98
N GLY A 45 8.21 -7.81 7.93
CA GLY A 45 9.33 -8.62 8.40
C GLY A 45 9.65 -8.38 9.88
N PHE A 46 8.64 -8.13 10.72
CA PHE A 46 8.79 -7.84 12.15
C PHE A 46 9.78 -6.70 12.44
N GLY A 47 9.76 -5.67 11.58
CA GLY A 47 10.57 -4.46 11.68
C GLY A 47 11.82 -4.43 10.82
N ILE A 48 12.12 -5.49 10.09
CA ILE A 48 13.29 -5.55 9.20
C ILE A 48 13.18 -4.47 8.10
N ALA A 49 11.99 -4.23 7.54
CA ALA A 49 11.81 -3.21 6.51
C ALA A 49 12.17 -1.82 7.02
N GLU A 50 11.68 -1.42 8.19
CA GLU A 50 12.01 -0.13 8.80
C GLU A 50 13.51 -0.01 9.16
N GLN A 51 14.10 -1.07 9.73
CA GLN A 51 15.54 -1.09 10.05
C GLN A 51 16.41 -0.86 8.80
N ARG A 52 16.07 -1.51 7.68
CA ARG A 52 16.79 -1.37 6.40
C ARG A 52 16.65 0.04 5.83
N ILE A 53 15.48 0.66 5.94
CA ILE A 53 15.27 2.05 5.54
C ILE A 53 16.09 2.98 6.43
N GLY A 54 16.01 2.83 7.76
CA GLY A 54 16.74 3.65 8.72
C GLY A 54 18.27 3.56 8.55
N GLN A 55 18.79 2.38 8.22
CA GLN A 55 20.20 2.21 7.89
C GLN A 55 20.60 3.03 6.66
N VAL A 56 19.81 2.99 5.58
CA VAL A 56 20.08 3.80 4.38
C VAL A 56 19.98 5.29 4.68
N ILE A 57 19.00 5.74 5.48
CA ILE A 57 18.88 7.13 5.92
C ILE A 57 20.15 7.56 6.65
N GLN A 58 20.63 6.75 7.59
CA GLN A 58 21.86 7.04 8.34
C GLN A 58 23.11 7.10 7.45
N GLU A 59 23.24 6.16 6.50
CA GLU A 59 24.37 6.11 5.55
C GLU A 59 24.37 7.32 4.60
N ARG A 60 23.21 7.87 4.28
CA ARG A 60 23.06 9.06 3.43
C ARG A 60 23.19 10.38 4.21
N GLY A 61 23.24 10.32 5.53
CA GLY A 61 23.30 11.51 6.39
C GLY A 61 21.92 12.19 6.59
N GLY A 62 20.83 11.55 6.24
CA GLY A 62 19.46 12.04 6.38
C GLY A 62 18.54 11.59 5.25
N LEU A 63 17.29 12.03 5.33
CA LEU A 63 16.31 11.90 4.24
C LEU A 63 16.59 12.94 3.15
N PRO A 64 16.25 12.63 1.88
CA PRO A 64 16.19 13.66 0.84
C PRO A 64 15.19 14.77 1.24
N ASP A 65 15.43 15.99 0.74
CA ASP A 65 14.51 17.11 0.95
C ASP A 65 13.10 16.76 0.46
N ASP A 66 12.07 17.19 1.18
CA ASP A 66 10.64 16.97 0.87
C ASP A 66 10.23 15.49 0.77
N PHE A 67 11.05 14.56 1.30
CA PHE A 67 10.74 13.13 1.26
C PHE A 67 9.87 12.70 2.43
N VAL A 68 8.77 12.02 2.13
CA VAL A 68 7.79 11.56 3.13
C VAL A 68 8.04 10.08 3.47
N ILE A 69 8.27 9.79 4.74
CA ILE A 69 8.15 8.43 5.27
C ILE A 69 6.71 8.22 5.73
N SER A 70 6.07 7.20 5.15
CA SER A 70 4.80 6.64 5.62
C SER A 70 5.10 5.35 6.37
N THR A 71 4.67 5.25 7.63
CA THR A 71 4.70 4.00 8.41
C THR A 71 3.42 3.81 9.21
N LYS A 72 3.34 2.74 9.98
CA LYS A 72 2.08 2.32 10.56
C LYS A 72 2.23 1.87 12.01
N LEU A 73 1.25 2.23 12.82
CA LEU A 73 1.06 1.64 14.14
C LEU A 73 0.55 0.21 13.99
N ASP A 74 1.24 -0.72 14.61
CA ASP A 74 0.92 -2.14 14.51
C ASP A 74 0.56 -2.75 15.86
N ARG A 75 -0.45 -3.64 15.84
CA ARG A 75 -0.80 -4.44 17.00
C ARG A 75 0.37 -5.31 17.46
N ASN A 76 0.31 -5.78 18.67
CA ASN A 76 1.27 -6.77 19.15
C ASN A 76 0.99 -8.12 18.47
N MET A 77 1.91 -8.59 17.64
CA MET A 77 1.72 -9.80 16.83
C MET A 77 1.58 -11.09 17.63
N LYS A 78 2.06 -11.11 18.89
CA LYS A 78 1.94 -12.28 19.80
C LYS A 78 0.63 -12.27 20.56
N THR A 79 0.24 -11.13 21.14
CA THR A 79 -0.95 -11.01 21.99
C THR A 79 -2.18 -10.55 21.25
N GLN A 80 -2.02 -10.01 20.03
CA GLN A 80 -3.02 -9.37 19.19
C GLN A 80 -3.62 -8.09 19.79
N LYS A 81 -3.09 -7.57 20.89
CA LYS A 81 -3.51 -6.31 21.49
C LYS A 81 -3.16 -5.12 20.61
N PHE A 82 -4.10 -4.16 20.55
CA PHE A 82 -3.92 -2.90 19.84
C PHE A 82 -4.54 -1.72 20.61
N ASP A 83 -4.24 -1.64 21.90
CA ASP A 83 -4.62 -0.53 22.78
C ASP A 83 -3.68 0.67 22.61
N ALA A 84 -3.99 1.80 23.29
CA ALA A 84 -3.19 3.01 23.26
C ALA A 84 -1.72 2.78 23.65
N ALA A 85 -1.46 1.93 24.66
CA ALA A 85 -0.10 1.63 25.10
C ALA A 85 0.69 0.89 24.01
N ARG A 86 0.06 -0.05 23.28
CA ARG A 86 0.69 -0.71 22.14
C ARG A 86 0.95 0.26 21.00
N ALA A 87 -0.01 1.14 20.69
CA ALA A 87 0.16 2.16 19.67
C ALA A 87 1.36 3.06 19.97
N ARG A 88 1.48 3.55 21.23
CA ARG A 88 2.62 4.35 21.68
C ARG A 88 3.94 3.62 21.52
N LYS A 89 4.01 2.38 21.95
CA LYS A 89 5.20 1.56 21.78
C LYS A 89 5.54 1.32 20.31
N SER A 90 4.53 1.20 19.43
CA SER A 90 4.75 0.99 18.00
C SER A 90 5.46 2.16 17.34
N ILE A 91 5.06 3.41 17.63
CA ILE A 91 5.76 4.58 17.06
C ILE A 91 7.18 4.71 17.61
N GLU A 92 7.40 4.46 18.89
CA GLU A 92 8.74 4.49 19.49
C GLU A 92 9.69 3.50 18.79
N GLU A 93 9.21 2.27 18.57
CA GLU A 93 9.94 1.25 17.82
C GLU A 93 10.22 1.67 16.38
N SER A 94 9.26 2.35 15.71
CA SER A 94 9.42 2.83 14.33
C SER A 94 10.40 4.01 14.24
N LEU A 95 10.33 4.99 15.12
CA LEU A 95 11.26 6.13 15.16
C LEU A 95 12.71 5.65 15.38
N GLU A 96 12.90 4.70 16.30
CA GLU A 96 14.21 4.09 16.55
C GLU A 96 14.73 3.33 15.32
N ALA A 97 13.88 2.51 14.69
CA ALA A 97 14.25 1.69 13.54
C ALA A 97 14.55 2.54 12.31
N LEU A 98 13.73 3.55 12.02
CA LEU A 98 13.86 4.45 10.87
C LEU A 98 14.93 5.53 11.05
N LYS A 99 15.44 5.74 12.28
CA LYS A 99 16.44 6.77 12.60
C LYS A 99 15.97 8.20 12.28
N VAL A 100 14.70 8.48 12.61
CA VAL A 100 14.06 9.78 12.43
C VAL A 100 13.39 10.23 13.73
N ASP A 101 13.23 11.55 13.92
CA ASP A 101 12.63 12.11 15.14
C ASP A 101 11.10 12.23 15.03
N ARG A 102 10.56 12.19 13.81
CA ARG A 102 9.11 12.28 13.54
C ARG A 102 8.75 11.53 12.25
N ILE A 103 7.48 11.19 12.11
CA ILE A 103 6.94 10.51 10.95
C ILE A 103 6.15 11.50 10.08
N GLY A 104 6.37 11.53 8.77
CA GLY A 104 5.60 12.38 7.86
C GLY A 104 4.14 11.94 7.75
N LEU A 105 3.88 10.64 7.61
CA LEU A 105 2.52 10.08 7.54
C LEU A 105 2.43 8.80 8.36
N LEU A 106 1.67 8.83 9.46
CA LEU A 106 1.50 7.71 10.38
C LEU A 106 0.09 7.12 10.26
N HIS A 107 -0.02 5.85 9.94
CA HIS A 107 -1.30 5.17 9.82
C HIS A 107 -1.62 4.27 11.01
N LEU A 108 -2.91 4.08 11.31
CA LEU A 108 -3.36 2.90 12.03
C LEU A 108 -3.47 1.74 11.03
N HIS A 109 -2.90 0.56 11.37
CA HIS A 109 -2.76 -0.56 10.45
C HIS A 109 -3.73 -1.70 10.73
N ASP A 110 -4.47 -2.11 9.71
CA ASP A 110 -5.29 -3.32 9.67
C ASP A 110 -6.16 -3.56 10.92
N PRO A 111 -6.95 -2.56 11.37
CA PRO A 111 -7.83 -2.71 12.53
C PRO A 111 -8.89 -3.79 12.36
N GLU A 112 -9.25 -4.15 11.12
CA GLU A 112 -10.20 -5.23 10.82
C GLU A 112 -9.79 -6.60 11.31
N HIS A 113 -8.51 -6.79 11.66
CA HIS A 113 -8.00 -8.04 12.20
C HIS A 113 -7.98 -8.09 13.72
N CYS A 114 -8.41 -7.03 14.41
CA CYS A 114 -8.58 -7.05 15.85
C CYS A 114 -9.83 -7.84 16.25
N LYS A 115 -9.77 -8.45 17.42
CA LYS A 115 -10.90 -9.24 17.92
C LYS A 115 -12.10 -8.39 18.28
N ASP A 116 -11.85 -7.18 18.77
CA ASP A 116 -12.86 -6.23 19.18
C ASP A 116 -12.46 -4.84 18.71
N ILE A 117 -13.25 -4.27 17.81
CA ILE A 117 -13.00 -2.94 17.25
C ILE A 117 -13.12 -1.84 18.32
N THR A 118 -13.83 -2.07 19.41
CA THR A 118 -13.95 -1.12 20.50
C THR A 118 -12.63 -0.87 21.25
N GLU A 119 -11.71 -1.84 21.23
CA GLU A 119 -10.35 -1.66 21.74
C GLU A 119 -9.62 -0.55 20.99
N ILE A 120 -9.94 -0.37 19.71
CA ILE A 120 -9.33 0.61 18.81
C ILE A 120 -10.06 1.95 18.88
N THR A 121 -11.39 1.92 18.79
CA THR A 121 -12.22 3.12 18.63
C THR A 121 -12.63 3.79 19.96
N SER A 122 -12.39 3.14 21.11
CA SER A 122 -12.69 3.72 22.42
C SER A 122 -11.85 4.99 22.69
N PRO A 123 -12.27 5.86 23.62
CA PRO A 123 -11.52 7.08 23.98
C PRO A 123 -10.08 6.86 24.44
N ASN A 124 -9.76 5.64 24.93
CA ASN A 124 -8.43 5.24 25.33
C ASN A 124 -7.83 4.20 24.37
N GLY A 125 -8.38 4.07 23.18
CA GLY A 125 -7.94 3.15 22.15
C GLY A 125 -6.78 3.67 21.30
N SER A 126 -6.31 2.84 20.38
CA SER A 126 -5.19 3.19 19.52
C SER A 126 -5.52 4.32 18.53
N LEU A 127 -6.78 4.52 18.13
CA LEU A 127 -7.18 5.67 17.31
C LEU A 127 -7.00 6.99 18.05
N ALA A 128 -7.54 7.11 19.27
CA ALA A 128 -7.36 8.31 20.08
C ALA A 128 -5.87 8.59 20.29
N GLU A 129 -5.07 7.57 20.54
CA GLU A 129 -3.62 7.71 20.70
C GLU A 129 -2.91 8.15 19.42
N LEU A 130 -3.35 7.69 18.23
CA LEU A 130 -2.81 8.13 16.93
C LEU A 130 -2.98 9.67 16.77
N PHE A 131 -4.17 10.19 17.04
CA PHE A 131 -4.43 11.64 16.93
C PHE A 131 -3.65 12.45 17.97
N LYS A 132 -3.49 11.91 19.18
CA LYS A 132 -2.63 12.52 20.20
C LYS A 132 -1.16 12.59 19.78
N MET A 133 -0.64 11.56 19.09
CA MET A 133 0.72 11.58 18.51
C MET A 133 0.89 12.69 17.48
N LYS A 134 -0.15 13.01 16.69
CA LYS A 134 -0.16 14.16 15.78
C LYS A 134 -0.10 15.47 16.56
N GLU A 135 -0.91 15.63 17.59
CA GLU A 135 -0.92 16.83 18.46
C GLU A 135 0.44 17.04 19.16
N GLU A 136 1.11 15.97 19.55
CA GLU A 136 2.45 16.00 20.16
C GLU A 136 3.58 16.24 19.14
N GLY A 137 3.29 16.24 17.84
CA GLY A 137 4.28 16.45 16.77
C GLY A 137 5.14 15.23 16.42
N LEU A 138 4.79 14.04 16.93
CA LEU A 138 5.46 12.78 16.57
C LEU A 138 5.08 12.33 15.16
N ALA A 139 3.93 12.74 14.65
CA ALA A 139 3.51 12.56 13.27
C ALA A 139 3.03 13.90 12.70
N GLU A 140 3.35 14.20 11.43
CA GLU A 140 2.87 15.40 10.75
C GLU A 140 1.42 15.24 10.32
N THR A 141 1.11 14.09 9.74
CA THR A 141 -0.21 13.70 9.25
C THR A 141 -0.55 12.28 9.71
N VAL A 142 -1.83 11.99 9.84
CA VAL A 142 -2.31 10.68 10.29
C VAL A 142 -3.29 10.06 9.31
N GLY A 143 -3.24 8.75 9.20
CA GLY A 143 -4.02 8.01 8.24
C GLY A 143 -4.57 6.69 8.77
N LEU A 144 -5.39 6.05 7.94
CA LEU A 144 -5.91 4.71 8.15
C LEU A 144 -5.49 3.80 6.99
N ALA A 145 -4.82 2.70 7.28
CA ALA A 145 -4.37 1.72 6.29
C ALA A 145 -5.02 0.36 6.56
N MET A 146 -5.93 -0.07 5.69
CA MET A 146 -6.66 -1.33 5.86
C MET A 146 -7.31 -1.80 4.56
N GLY A 147 -7.83 -3.04 4.58
CA GLY A 147 -8.50 -3.67 3.44
C GLY A 147 -10.00 -3.41 3.39
N LYS A 148 -10.75 -3.74 4.43
CA LYS A 148 -12.22 -3.70 4.43
C LYS A 148 -12.79 -2.31 4.21
N THR A 149 -13.34 -2.06 3.02
CA THR A 149 -13.81 -0.74 2.59
C THR A 149 -14.96 -0.20 3.41
N GLU A 150 -15.94 -1.05 3.76
CA GLU A 150 -17.11 -0.66 4.56
C GLU A 150 -16.69 -0.17 5.95
N LEU A 151 -15.85 -0.95 6.64
CA LEU A 151 -15.35 -0.59 7.96
C LEU A 151 -14.45 0.66 7.90
N MET A 152 -13.61 0.78 6.87
CA MET A 152 -12.81 1.99 6.66
C MET A 152 -13.70 3.22 6.49
N LEU A 153 -14.77 3.10 5.71
CA LEU A 153 -15.73 4.19 5.49
C LEU A 153 -16.45 4.60 6.79
N GLU A 154 -16.83 3.65 7.64
CA GLU A 154 -17.40 3.91 8.96
C GLU A 154 -16.42 4.70 9.83
N ILE A 155 -15.18 4.25 9.93
CA ILE A 155 -14.16 4.86 10.79
C ILE A 155 -13.80 6.28 10.31
N ILE A 156 -13.63 6.51 9.00
CA ILE A 156 -13.25 7.84 8.50
C ILE A 156 -14.40 8.88 8.55
N LYS A 157 -15.65 8.44 8.74
CA LYS A 157 -16.77 9.34 9.04
C LYS A 157 -16.73 9.91 10.44
N GLU A 158 -16.16 9.16 11.38
CA GLU A 158 -16.12 9.51 12.81
C GLU A 158 -14.81 10.21 13.23
N TRP A 159 -13.72 10.03 12.45
CA TRP A 159 -12.38 10.51 12.81
C TRP A 159 -11.77 11.34 11.69
N PRO A 160 -11.11 12.49 11.99
CA PRO A 160 -10.62 13.44 10.99
C PRO A 160 -9.24 13.04 10.41
N PHE A 161 -9.17 11.96 9.68
CA PHE A 161 -7.95 11.50 9.02
C PHE A 161 -7.49 12.44 7.90
N ASP A 162 -6.17 12.56 7.71
CA ASP A 162 -5.57 13.28 6.60
C ASP A 162 -5.45 12.38 5.35
N ALA A 163 -5.30 11.06 5.54
CA ALA A 163 -5.10 10.12 4.44
C ALA A 163 -5.66 8.71 4.72
N ILE A 164 -5.89 7.96 3.65
CA ILE A 164 -6.16 6.51 3.70
C ILE A 164 -5.23 5.75 2.77
N ILE A 165 -4.87 4.51 3.16
CA ILE A 165 -4.29 3.49 2.26
C ILE A 165 -5.28 2.34 2.16
N ASN A 166 -5.71 2.03 0.93
CA ASN A 166 -6.48 0.82 0.65
C ASN A 166 -5.79 0.03 -0.47
N HIS A 167 -5.86 -1.30 -0.41
CA HIS A 167 -5.11 -2.17 -1.31
C HIS A 167 -6.01 -3.18 -2.03
N ASN A 168 -5.63 -3.56 -3.25
CA ASN A 168 -6.29 -4.56 -4.11
C ASN A 168 -7.74 -4.26 -4.53
N ARG A 169 -8.41 -3.28 -3.95
CA ARG A 169 -9.85 -3.02 -4.13
C ARG A 169 -10.16 -1.90 -5.12
N PHE A 170 -9.10 -1.32 -5.73
CA PHE A 170 -9.24 -0.38 -6.85
C PHE A 170 -8.15 -0.65 -7.90
N THR A 171 -8.47 -1.54 -8.85
CA THR A 171 -7.58 -2.00 -9.92
C THR A 171 -8.36 -2.14 -11.22
N LEU A 172 -7.73 -2.51 -12.33
CA LEU A 172 -8.46 -2.85 -13.57
C LEU A 172 -9.48 -3.99 -13.38
N LEU A 173 -9.32 -4.83 -12.35
CA LEU A 173 -10.19 -5.99 -12.08
C LEU A 173 -11.25 -5.72 -11.02
N ASN A 174 -11.11 -4.69 -10.21
CA ASN A 174 -11.96 -4.48 -9.04
C ASN A 174 -12.22 -3.01 -8.75
N ARG A 175 -13.45 -2.68 -8.30
CA ARG A 175 -13.92 -1.35 -7.92
C ARG A 175 -14.63 -1.35 -6.55
N ASN A 176 -14.33 -2.29 -5.67
CA ASN A 176 -14.94 -2.35 -4.34
C ASN A 176 -14.70 -1.08 -3.52
N ALA A 177 -13.57 -0.39 -3.72
CA ALA A 177 -13.25 0.86 -3.01
C ALA A 177 -13.89 2.13 -3.61
N ASP A 178 -14.74 2.04 -4.63
CA ASP A 178 -15.22 3.21 -5.36
C ASP A 178 -16.04 4.19 -4.50
N GLU A 179 -16.93 3.68 -3.65
CA GLU A 179 -17.71 4.49 -2.70
C GLU A 179 -16.80 5.14 -1.66
N LEU A 180 -15.88 4.36 -1.08
CA LEU A 180 -14.89 4.84 -0.11
C LEU A 180 -14.06 6.00 -0.70
N TYR A 181 -13.55 5.84 -1.93
CA TYR A 181 -12.75 6.86 -2.60
C TYR A 181 -13.55 8.12 -2.92
N SER A 182 -14.81 7.96 -3.32
CA SER A 182 -15.69 9.09 -3.56
C SER A 182 -15.96 9.89 -2.29
N TYR A 183 -16.20 9.21 -1.17
CA TYR A 183 -16.36 9.85 0.13
C TYR A 183 -15.07 10.56 0.58
N ALA A 184 -13.93 9.85 0.57
CA ALA A 184 -12.65 10.39 0.99
C ALA A 184 -12.27 11.65 0.20
N TYR A 185 -12.40 11.60 -1.14
CA TYR A 185 -12.12 12.73 -2.03
C TYR A 185 -13.03 13.94 -1.71
N SER A 186 -14.34 13.71 -1.51
CA SER A 186 -15.30 14.77 -1.20
C SER A 186 -15.07 15.42 0.18
N ASN A 187 -14.34 14.74 1.07
CA ASN A 187 -14.01 15.23 2.41
C ASN A 187 -12.53 15.63 2.55
N ASN A 188 -11.81 15.82 1.44
CA ASN A 188 -10.39 16.21 1.42
C ASN A 188 -9.46 15.24 2.16
N ILE A 189 -9.79 13.95 2.19
CA ILE A 189 -8.92 12.90 2.70
C ILE A 189 -8.09 12.37 1.53
N SER A 190 -6.77 12.44 1.64
CA SER A 190 -5.86 11.95 0.61
C SER A 190 -5.96 10.44 0.44
N ILE A 191 -6.02 9.97 -0.81
CA ILE A 191 -6.15 8.55 -1.12
C ILE A 191 -4.84 8.02 -1.67
N ILE A 192 -4.28 7.02 -1.00
CA ILE A 192 -3.15 6.23 -1.47
C ILE A 192 -3.67 4.86 -1.89
N ASN A 193 -3.77 4.63 -3.20
CA ASN A 193 -4.22 3.36 -3.74
C ASN A 193 -3.05 2.40 -3.85
N ALA A 194 -3.07 1.30 -3.11
CA ALA A 194 -1.99 0.32 -3.07
C ALA A 194 -2.30 -0.94 -3.89
N ALA A 195 -1.23 -1.65 -4.26
CA ALA A 195 -1.29 -2.91 -5.02
C ALA A 195 -2.04 -2.81 -6.37
N PRO A 196 -1.73 -1.85 -7.25
CA PRO A 196 -2.42 -1.66 -8.54
C PRO A 196 -2.31 -2.88 -9.46
N TYR A 197 -1.39 -3.79 -9.19
CA TYR A 197 -1.13 -5.00 -9.99
C TYR A 197 -1.87 -6.25 -9.50
N ALA A 198 -2.83 -6.13 -8.58
CA ALA A 198 -3.65 -7.24 -8.07
C ALA A 198 -2.80 -8.46 -7.69
N SER A 199 -1.81 -8.28 -6.81
CA SER A 199 -0.82 -9.28 -6.38
C SER A 199 0.11 -9.79 -7.49
N GLY A 200 0.20 -9.08 -8.60
CA GLY A 200 1.20 -9.28 -9.63
C GLY A 200 0.68 -9.90 -10.93
N VAL A 201 -0.57 -10.36 -11.02
CA VAL A 201 -1.14 -10.85 -12.27
C VAL A 201 -1.15 -9.77 -13.36
N LEU A 202 -1.52 -8.53 -13.00
CA LEU A 202 -1.51 -7.39 -13.93
C LEU A 202 -0.10 -6.85 -14.25
N ALA A 203 0.93 -7.33 -13.53
CA ALA A 203 2.33 -6.99 -13.84
C ALA A 203 3.02 -8.05 -14.70
N LYS A 204 2.62 -9.32 -14.56
CA LYS A 204 3.32 -10.47 -15.16
C LYS A 204 2.54 -11.16 -16.27
N GLY A 205 1.22 -10.96 -16.30
CA GLY A 205 0.30 -11.69 -17.17
C GLY A 205 -0.08 -13.07 -16.63
N THR A 206 -1.11 -13.65 -17.27
CA THR A 206 -1.72 -14.93 -16.85
C THR A 206 -0.80 -16.15 -17.05
N GLU A 207 0.14 -16.09 -18.00
CA GLU A 207 1.14 -17.14 -18.19
C GLU A 207 2.13 -17.28 -17.04
N LYS A 208 2.45 -16.16 -16.34
CA LYS A 208 3.50 -16.10 -15.32
C LYS A 208 2.97 -15.95 -13.91
N SER A 209 1.71 -15.61 -13.74
CA SER A 209 1.08 -15.43 -12.43
C SER A 209 -0.40 -15.75 -12.49
N ARG A 210 -0.85 -16.54 -11.53
CA ARG A 210 -2.27 -16.83 -11.32
C ARG A 210 -2.81 -16.20 -10.01
N LEU A 211 -2.03 -15.31 -9.36
CA LEU A 211 -2.40 -14.74 -8.08
C LEU A 211 -3.21 -13.45 -8.26
N ILE A 212 -4.44 -13.45 -7.78
CA ILE A 212 -5.29 -12.27 -7.60
C ILE A 212 -5.49 -12.06 -6.09
N ALA A 213 -5.15 -10.89 -5.59
CA ALA A 213 -5.29 -10.53 -4.17
C ALA A 213 -4.78 -11.63 -3.22
N TYR A 214 -3.54 -12.12 -3.47
CA TYR A 214 -2.81 -13.13 -2.71
C TYR A 214 -3.38 -14.58 -2.80
N SER A 215 -4.44 -14.80 -3.55
CA SER A 215 -5.06 -16.12 -3.73
C SER A 215 -4.85 -16.63 -5.16
N GLU A 216 -4.75 -17.94 -5.31
CA GLU A 216 -4.69 -18.56 -6.63
C GLU A 216 -6.06 -18.47 -7.30
N ALA A 217 -6.11 -17.84 -8.48
CA ALA A 217 -7.33 -17.61 -9.23
C ALA A 217 -7.69 -18.82 -10.10
N THR A 218 -8.98 -19.08 -10.22
CA THR A 218 -9.56 -20.03 -11.17
C THR A 218 -9.42 -19.52 -12.62
N ASP A 219 -9.61 -20.39 -13.60
CA ASP A 219 -9.57 -19.98 -15.01
C ASP A 219 -10.65 -18.94 -15.33
N GLN A 220 -11.81 -19.03 -14.68
CA GLN A 220 -12.91 -18.07 -14.85
C GLN A 220 -12.54 -16.67 -14.29
N GLU A 221 -11.87 -16.62 -13.16
CA GLU A 221 -11.40 -15.34 -12.55
C GLU A 221 -10.26 -14.70 -13.34
N LEU A 222 -9.52 -15.50 -14.14
CA LEU A 222 -8.47 -15.01 -15.02
C LEU A 222 -8.98 -14.50 -16.37
N GLU A 223 -10.22 -14.79 -16.78
CA GLU A 223 -10.75 -14.36 -18.10
C GLU A 223 -10.68 -12.84 -18.29
N PRO A 224 -11.04 -11.97 -17.32
CA PRO A 224 -10.87 -10.53 -17.49
C PRO A 224 -9.41 -10.11 -17.71
N VAL A 225 -8.43 -10.82 -17.10
CA VAL A 225 -7.01 -10.54 -17.33
C VAL A 225 -6.59 -10.91 -18.74
N LYS A 226 -7.05 -12.06 -19.26
CA LYS A 226 -6.76 -12.47 -20.64
C LYS A 226 -7.36 -11.50 -21.67
N GLU A 227 -8.55 -10.96 -21.42
CA GLU A 227 -9.12 -9.93 -22.29
C GLU A 227 -8.30 -8.63 -22.23
N LEU A 228 -7.84 -8.22 -21.05
CA LEU A 228 -6.90 -7.10 -20.90
C LEU A 228 -5.60 -7.34 -21.67
N GLU A 229 -5.02 -8.54 -21.59
CA GLU A 229 -3.83 -8.93 -22.35
C GLU A 229 -4.04 -8.79 -23.85
N LYS A 230 -5.16 -9.28 -24.40
CA LYS A 230 -5.50 -9.15 -25.82
C LYS A 230 -5.59 -7.69 -26.28
N ILE A 231 -6.25 -6.83 -25.50
CA ILE A 231 -6.36 -5.40 -25.81
C ILE A 231 -4.96 -4.76 -25.74
N CYS A 232 -4.19 -5.04 -24.70
CA CYS A 232 -2.84 -4.53 -24.53
C CYS A 232 -1.93 -4.93 -25.72
N ASP A 233 -1.98 -6.18 -26.14
CA ASP A 233 -1.22 -6.71 -27.29
C ASP A 233 -1.65 -6.02 -28.59
N LYS A 234 -2.97 -5.87 -28.83
CA LYS A 234 -3.53 -5.18 -30.00
C LYS A 234 -2.97 -3.76 -30.18
N TYR A 235 -2.80 -3.03 -29.09
CA TYR A 235 -2.32 -1.65 -29.10
C TYR A 235 -0.83 -1.52 -28.74
N SER A 236 -0.11 -2.62 -28.59
CA SER A 236 1.30 -2.65 -28.15
C SER A 236 1.54 -1.91 -26.81
N VAL A 237 0.59 -2.00 -25.88
CA VAL A 237 0.63 -1.42 -24.55
C VAL A 237 1.13 -2.47 -23.56
N PRO A 238 2.15 -2.20 -22.73
CA PRO A 238 2.49 -3.10 -21.64
C PRO A 238 1.33 -3.19 -20.63
N LEU A 239 0.84 -4.40 -20.33
CA LEU A 239 -0.22 -4.62 -19.34
C LEU A 239 0.05 -3.90 -18.00
N PRO A 240 1.28 -3.92 -17.42
CA PRO A 240 1.56 -3.17 -16.22
C PRO A 240 1.47 -1.64 -16.39
N ALA A 241 1.65 -1.10 -17.60
CA ALA A 241 1.43 0.33 -17.83
C ALA A 241 -0.06 0.68 -17.73
N ALA A 242 -0.93 -0.11 -18.35
CA ALA A 242 -2.37 0.06 -18.25
C ALA A 242 -2.85 -0.07 -16.79
N ALA A 243 -2.39 -1.08 -16.06
CA ALA A 243 -2.77 -1.29 -14.66
C ALA A 243 -2.30 -0.16 -13.72
N LEU A 244 -1.09 0.34 -13.91
CA LEU A 244 -0.55 1.45 -13.13
C LEU A 244 -1.28 2.75 -13.44
N GLN A 245 -1.41 3.09 -14.72
CA GLN A 245 -2.02 4.35 -15.16
C GLN A 245 -3.52 4.38 -14.91
N PHE A 246 -4.21 3.24 -14.85
CA PHE A 246 -5.60 3.19 -14.38
C PHE A 246 -5.75 3.84 -13.00
N SER A 247 -4.85 3.54 -12.07
CA SER A 247 -4.83 4.17 -10.74
C SER A 247 -4.35 5.61 -10.77
N LEU A 248 -3.30 5.92 -11.54
CA LEU A 248 -2.74 7.26 -11.62
C LEU A 248 -3.67 8.28 -12.28
N ASN A 249 -4.54 7.85 -13.20
CA ASN A 249 -5.45 8.71 -13.93
C ASN A 249 -6.75 9.02 -13.19
N ASP A 250 -7.04 8.34 -12.07
CA ASP A 250 -8.20 8.67 -11.25
C ASP A 250 -7.89 9.92 -10.40
N LYS A 251 -8.60 10.99 -10.67
CA LYS A 251 -8.41 12.31 -10.02
C LYS A 251 -8.60 12.31 -8.50
N ARG A 252 -9.24 11.27 -7.95
CA ARG A 252 -9.44 11.11 -6.49
C ARG A 252 -8.18 10.61 -5.81
N ILE A 253 -7.30 9.90 -6.54
CA ILE A 253 -6.12 9.23 -6.00
C ILE A 253 -4.95 10.21 -5.94
N SER A 254 -4.48 10.50 -4.72
CA SER A 254 -3.33 11.37 -4.47
C SER A 254 -2.01 10.68 -4.79
N SER A 255 -1.92 9.37 -4.55
CA SER A 255 -0.72 8.57 -4.85
C SER A 255 -1.07 7.11 -5.11
N THR A 256 -0.33 6.48 -6.02
CA THR A 256 -0.40 5.03 -6.26
C THR A 256 0.83 4.35 -5.67
N LEU A 257 0.61 3.40 -4.76
CA LEU A 257 1.65 2.72 -4.00
C LEU A 257 2.03 1.38 -4.67
N VAL A 258 3.26 1.31 -5.18
CA VAL A 258 3.79 0.16 -5.90
C VAL A 258 4.88 -0.55 -5.09
N GLY A 259 4.71 -1.83 -4.80
CA GLY A 259 5.73 -2.64 -4.16
C GLY A 259 6.90 -2.95 -5.10
N VAL A 260 8.13 -2.73 -4.62
CA VAL A 260 9.36 -3.00 -5.39
C VAL A 260 10.38 -3.78 -4.56
N THR A 261 11.18 -4.63 -5.22
CA THR A 261 12.20 -5.48 -4.56
C THR A 261 13.54 -5.50 -5.28
N LYS A 262 13.70 -4.68 -6.31
CA LYS A 262 14.94 -4.54 -7.08
C LYS A 262 15.09 -3.10 -7.55
N PRO A 263 16.32 -2.53 -7.59
CA PRO A 263 16.55 -1.16 -8.05
C PRO A 263 15.97 -0.88 -9.42
N LYS A 264 16.15 -1.82 -10.36
CA LYS A 264 15.63 -1.72 -11.73
C LYS A 264 14.11 -1.54 -11.79
N ARG A 265 13.35 -2.12 -10.82
CA ARG A 265 11.89 -1.99 -10.78
C ARG A 265 11.42 -0.57 -10.46
N VAL A 266 12.23 0.22 -9.78
CA VAL A 266 11.94 1.63 -9.51
C VAL A 266 11.88 2.40 -10.84
N SER A 267 12.93 2.36 -11.64
CA SER A 267 12.98 3.03 -12.95
C SER A 267 11.97 2.45 -13.96
N GLU A 268 11.77 1.12 -13.98
CA GLU A 268 10.75 0.49 -14.81
C GLU A 268 9.34 1.00 -14.47
N THR A 269 8.99 1.10 -13.18
CA THR A 269 7.68 1.62 -12.74
C THR A 269 7.48 3.07 -13.15
N ILE A 270 8.50 3.91 -13.02
CA ILE A 270 8.46 5.31 -13.47
C ILE A 270 8.28 5.38 -15.00
N ASN A 271 8.98 4.54 -15.77
CA ASN A 271 8.80 4.50 -17.22
C ASN A 271 7.39 4.04 -17.62
N LEU A 272 6.81 3.05 -16.91
CA LEU A 272 5.44 2.60 -17.13
C LEU A 272 4.41 3.70 -16.83
N SER A 273 4.65 4.54 -15.83
CA SER A 273 3.74 5.67 -15.53
C SER A 273 3.72 6.72 -16.62
N LYS A 274 4.78 6.83 -17.41
CA LYS A 274 4.94 7.79 -18.52
C LYS A 274 4.67 7.19 -19.91
N PHE A 275 4.35 5.90 -19.98
CA PHE A 275 4.08 5.22 -21.23
C PHE A 275 2.82 5.80 -21.88
N ILE A 276 2.89 6.12 -23.18
CA ILE A 276 1.75 6.69 -23.92
C ILE A 276 0.80 5.55 -24.30
N ILE A 277 -0.37 5.53 -23.69
CA ILE A 277 -1.45 4.58 -24.00
C ILE A 277 -2.46 5.29 -24.91
N PRO A 278 -2.75 4.75 -26.12
CA PRO A 278 -3.75 5.32 -27.02
C PRO A 278 -5.15 5.40 -26.38
N ASN A 279 -5.91 6.43 -26.74
CA ASN A 279 -7.29 6.58 -26.23
C ASN A 279 -8.18 5.40 -26.61
N GLU A 280 -8.01 4.86 -27.80
CA GLU A 280 -8.73 3.68 -28.29
C GLU A 280 -8.49 2.44 -27.40
N ALA A 281 -7.28 2.29 -26.88
CA ALA A 281 -6.99 1.23 -25.91
C ALA A 281 -7.77 1.46 -24.60
N TRP A 282 -7.81 2.70 -24.10
CA TRP A 282 -8.58 3.04 -22.90
C TRP A 282 -10.09 2.85 -23.10
N GLU A 283 -10.62 3.17 -24.29
CA GLU A 283 -12.03 2.94 -24.62
C GLU A 283 -12.39 1.46 -24.52
N GLU A 284 -11.56 0.56 -25.06
CA GLU A 284 -11.80 -0.88 -24.97
C GLU A 284 -11.57 -1.43 -23.54
N ILE A 285 -10.51 -1.00 -22.85
CA ILE A 285 -10.23 -1.40 -21.46
C ILE A 285 -11.39 -1.02 -20.54
N ASN A 286 -11.94 0.18 -20.68
CA ASN A 286 -13.02 0.68 -19.82
C ASN A 286 -14.37 -0.01 -20.07
N GLN A 287 -14.53 -0.77 -21.15
CA GLN A 287 -15.72 -1.59 -21.41
C GLN A 287 -15.65 -2.98 -20.77
N LEU A 288 -14.48 -3.39 -20.30
CA LEU A 288 -14.34 -4.69 -19.66
C LEU A 288 -15.05 -4.76 -18.30
N PRO A 289 -15.63 -5.91 -17.96
CA PRO A 289 -16.27 -6.11 -16.67
C PRO A 289 -15.25 -6.10 -15.54
N TYR A 290 -15.66 -5.61 -14.38
CA TYR A 290 -14.90 -5.62 -13.14
C TYR A 290 -15.76 -6.11 -11.97
N SER A 291 -15.12 -6.60 -10.92
CA SER A 291 -15.80 -6.99 -9.67
C SER A 291 -15.98 -5.78 -8.74
N THR A 292 -17.05 -5.79 -7.96
CA THR A 292 -17.28 -4.86 -6.84
C THR A 292 -17.26 -5.58 -5.48
N HIS A 293 -17.02 -6.89 -5.47
CA HIS A 293 -16.92 -7.67 -4.24
C HIS A 293 -15.54 -7.51 -3.60
N ASP A 294 -15.47 -7.66 -2.27
CA ASP A 294 -14.19 -7.67 -1.57
C ASP A 294 -13.34 -8.87 -2.01
N VAL A 295 -12.25 -8.59 -2.69
CA VAL A 295 -11.34 -9.62 -3.25
C VAL A 295 -10.61 -10.45 -2.19
N GLU A 296 -10.60 -9.99 -0.94
CA GLU A 296 -9.95 -10.66 0.19
C GLU A 296 -10.94 -11.17 1.24
N ALA A 297 -12.25 -11.20 0.93
CA ALA A 297 -13.29 -11.64 1.88
C ALA A 297 -13.04 -13.04 2.47
N ALA A 298 -12.45 -13.95 1.70
CA ALA A 298 -12.13 -15.31 2.12
C ALA A 298 -10.68 -15.48 2.62
N ARG A 299 -9.88 -14.41 2.62
CA ARG A 299 -8.47 -14.49 2.97
C ARG A 299 -8.28 -14.70 4.48
N GLN A 300 -7.50 -15.71 4.83
CA GLN A 300 -6.98 -15.84 6.19
C GLN A 300 -5.72 -14.99 6.35
N TYR A 301 -5.79 -14.01 7.23
CA TYR A 301 -4.65 -13.15 7.52
C TYR A 301 -3.50 -13.94 8.15
N LYS A 302 -2.30 -13.79 7.59
CA LYS A 302 -1.05 -14.31 8.15
C LYS A 302 -0.15 -13.12 8.48
N PRO A 303 0.21 -12.94 9.77
CA PRO A 303 1.09 -11.85 10.17
C PRO A 303 2.54 -12.08 9.71
N GLY A 304 3.27 -11.00 9.43
CA GLY A 304 4.72 -11.00 9.18
C GLY A 304 5.16 -10.83 7.76
#